data_fab2a65f5edb54b5926e8360423ce69c
#
_entry.id   fab2a65f5edb54b5926e8360423ce69c
#
_cell.length_a   1.000
_cell.length_b   1.000
_cell.length_c   1.000
_cell.angle_alpha   90.00
_cell.angle_beta   90.00
_cell.angle_gamma   90.00
#
_symmetry.space_group_name_H-M   'P 1'
#
loop_
_entity.id
_entity.type
_entity.pdbx_description
1 polymer ?
#
loop_
_entity_poly.entity_id
_entity_poly.type
_entity_poly.pdbx_seq_one_letter_code
_entity_poly.pdbx_strand_id
1 'polypeptide(L)'
;MRSLLYLILTAAALVSCEEKVKPEPHTPGDATVEELTADAVGSRLSAWKEGLLDIHFINTTTGECTFIIFPDGTQMLIDAAGTLAETGVVGSTSNTGIRSRWDPTKDSGFRAGIFIADYVKACMEWTGNKTVDYVLLTHFHADHMGGSDTSLPASSVGTGYVKQSLPEVLDLLNVSKLLDRGWPDYNYPFDMQAKAANAGAIKNYVTAVKWHVANTGLKAEKFQAGSDSQIQMVHKASDYTNFCVQNIAVNGEIWDGKGTTTATATFPALKDIVVANPKSIGNDDCCPEENHCTTAFKLSYGNFDFYHAGDAQYDGCSTFVWKDMETPAAQACGAVDVMKADHHGVTNTNGYGYKAKNGHICEAMKYLNPRCWIVNSWTDGHPREKTFNGVTGLLPGMDIFITNTCSDTQAYANYNQVKGSDGHIVVRVAKGGTKYFVYVVSDSDGSYTVKKVAGPYVSR
;
A
#
# COMPACT_ATOMS: atom_id res chain seq x y z
N MET A 1 36.48 32.28 34.69
CA MET A 1 35.12 32.28 34.15
C MET A 1 34.98 31.01 33.33
N ARG A 2 34.30 29.99 33.86
CA ARG A 2 34.06 28.67 33.20
C ARG A 2 32.66 28.72 32.66
N SER A 3 32.51 28.72 31.34
CA SER A 3 31.23 28.58 30.66
C SER A 3 30.79 27.11 30.68
N LEU A 4 29.68 26.84 31.33
CA LEU A 4 29.02 25.55 31.34
C LEU A 4 28.18 25.44 30.06
N LEU A 5 28.53 24.53 29.17
CA LEU A 5 27.73 24.18 28.00
C LEU A 5 26.71 23.14 28.46
N TYR A 6 25.41 23.49 28.48
CA TYR A 6 24.34 22.54 28.67
C TYR A 6 24.08 21.80 27.35
N LEU A 7 24.43 20.53 27.34
CA LEU A 7 24.03 19.60 26.28
C LEU A 7 22.62 19.15 26.59
N ILE A 8 21.63 19.62 25.82
CA ILE A 8 20.29 19.09 25.88
C ILE A 8 20.28 17.79 25.03
N LEU A 9 20.34 16.64 25.70
CA LEU A 9 20.04 15.37 25.08
C LEU A 9 18.50 15.26 24.97
N THR A 10 17.98 15.45 23.78
CA THR A 10 16.64 14.98 23.45
C THR A 10 16.72 13.46 23.28
N ALA A 11 16.30 12.73 24.29
CA ALA A 11 16.08 11.30 24.18
C ALA A 11 14.84 11.08 23.28
N ALA A 12 15.05 10.75 22.00
CA ALA A 12 14.01 10.16 21.18
C ALA A 12 13.72 8.79 21.78
N ALA A 13 12.52 8.59 22.29
CA ALA A 13 12.05 7.28 22.71
C ALA A 13 11.89 6.41 21.45
N LEU A 14 12.85 5.55 21.20
CA LEU A 14 12.77 4.50 20.19
C LEU A 14 11.75 3.48 20.69
N VAL A 15 10.56 3.44 20.07
CA VAL A 15 9.57 2.40 20.28
C VAL A 15 9.94 1.25 19.35
N SER A 16 10.43 0.16 19.91
CA SER A 16 10.77 -1.07 19.18
C SER A 16 9.52 -1.92 18.98
N CYS A 17 9.45 -2.62 17.85
CA CYS A 17 8.43 -3.64 17.59
C CYS A 17 8.71 -4.97 18.32
N GLU A 18 9.13 -4.94 19.58
CA GLU A 18 9.34 -6.15 20.37
C GLU A 18 8.04 -6.95 20.57
N GLU A 19 8.16 -8.24 20.88
CA GLU A 19 7.03 -9.16 21.10
C GLU A 19 5.89 -8.49 21.87
N LYS A 20 4.64 -8.63 21.36
CA LYS A 20 3.43 -8.06 21.96
C LYS A 20 3.41 -8.33 23.47
N VAL A 21 3.73 -7.31 24.27
CA VAL A 21 3.45 -7.36 25.71
C VAL A 21 1.93 -7.44 25.83
N LYS A 22 1.43 -8.54 26.38
CA LYS A 22 0.00 -8.65 26.68
C LYS A 22 -0.40 -7.45 27.53
N PRO A 23 -1.39 -6.65 27.13
CA PRO A 23 -1.81 -5.51 27.93
C PRO A 23 -2.21 -6.02 29.33
N GLU A 24 -1.68 -5.37 30.36
CA GLU A 24 -2.17 -5.59 31.73
C GLU A 24 -3.67 -5.28 31.79
N PRO A 25 -4.47 -6.02 32.58
CA PRO A 25 -5.88 -5.75 32.69
C PRO A 25 -6.10 -4.33 33.23
N HIS A 26 -6.78 -3.49 32.45
CA HIS A 26 -7.11 -2.12 32.84
C HIS A 26 -7.83 -2.09 34.18
N THR A 27 -7.31 -1.31 35.11
CA THR A 27 -7.98 -0.99 36.38
C THR A 27 -9.22 -0.12 36.06
N PRO A 28 -10.41 -0.41 36.61
CA PRO A 28 -11.60 0.42 36.38
C PRO A 28 -11.40 1.79 37.02
N GLY A 29 -11.22 2.82 36.22
CA GLY A 29 -11.02 4.19 36.69
C GLY A 29 -10.71 5.22 35.61
N ASP A 30 -10.39 4.79 34.39
CA ASP A 30 -10.11 5.70 33.28
C ASP A 30 -11.40 6.21 32.64
N ALA A 31 -11.39 7.50 32.27
CA ALA A 31 -12.49 8.19 31.60
C ALA A 31 -13.03 7.32 30.46
N THR A 32 -14.35 7.19 30.38
CA THR A 32 -15.07 6.39 29.37
C THR A 32 -14.46 6.55 27.99
N VAL A 33 -13.71 5.53 27.55
CA VAL A 33 -13.24 5.46 26.15
C VAL A 33 -14.49 5.45 25.29
N GLU A 34 -14.71 6.53 24.51
CA GLU A 34 -15.86 6.61 23.59
C GLU A 34 -15.79 5.36 22.68
N GLU A 35 -16.77 4.49 22.83
CA GLU A 35 -16.76 3.22 22.13
C GLU A 35 -16.95 3.47 20.63
N LEU A 36 -16.02 3.00 19.78
CA LEU A 36 -16.18 3.11 18.34
C LEU A 36 -17.46 2.38 17.91
N THR A 37 -18.40 3.13 17.36
CA THR A 37 -19.64 2.65 16.74
C THR A 37 -19.55 2.83 15.23
N ALA A 38 -20.25 1.95 14.50
CA ALA A 38 -20.30 2.06 13.05
C ALA A 38 -21.09 3.28 12.58
N ASP A 39 -20.59 3.97 11.56
CA ASP A 39 -21.37 4.95 10.83
C ASP A 39 -22.53 4.26 10.10
N ALA A 40 -23.69 4.92 10.08
CA ALA A 40 -24.87 4.36 9.43
C ALA A 40 -24.74 4.35 7.90
N VAL A 41 -25.26 3.32 7.26
CA VAL A 41 -25.40 3.29 5.79
C VAL A 41 -26.30 4.44 5.35
N GLY A 42 -25.86 5.18 4.33
CA GLY A 42 -26.52 6.39 3.84
C GLY A 42 -26.03 7.69 4.52
N SER A 43 -25.29 7.62 5.62
CA SER A 43 -24.63 8.81 6.19
C SER A 43 -23.28 9.06 5.54
N ARG A 44 -22.74 10.26 5.66
CA ARG A 44 -21.35 10.54 5.35
C ARG A 44 -20.44 9.80 6.35
N LEU A 45 -19.33 9.24 5.89
CA LEU A 45 -18.30 8.69 6.77
C LEU A 45 -17.89 9.79 7.77
N SER A 46 -17.93 9.49 9.06
CA SER A 46 -17.54 10.44 10.11
C SER A 46 -16.06 10.81 9.98
N ALA A 47 -15.72 12.02 10.41
CA ALA A 47 -14.33 12.46 10.43
C ALA A 47 -13.48 11.55 11.33
N TRP A 48 -12.22 11.34 10.95
CA TRP A 48 -11.24 10.71 11.83
C TRP A 48 -11.13 11.52 13.14
N LYS A 49 -10.92 10.82 14.23
CA LYS A 49 -10.66 11.39 15.56
C LYS A 49 -9.35 10.83 16.09
N GLU A 50 -8.63 11.62 16.86
CA GLU A 50 -7.38 11.21 17.52
C GLU A 50 -7.55 9.89 18.29
N GLY A 51 -6.61 8.98 18.04
CA GLY A 51 -6.64 7.62 18.57
C GLY A 51 -7.25 6.58 17.63
N LEU A 52 -7.98 6.97 16.59
CA LEU A 52 -8.39 6.05 15.53
C LEU A 52 -7.25 5.84 14.55
N LEU A 53 -7.16 4.64 13.98
CA LEU A 53 -6.34 4.36 12.80
C LEU A 53 -7.28 4.16 11.62
N ASP A 54 -7.13 4.98 10.57
CA ASP A 54 -7.88 4.82 9.33
C ASP A 54 -6.96 4.37 8.20
N ILE A 55 -7.39 3.37 7.44
CA ILE A 55 -6.71 2.88 6.23
C ILE A 55 -7.70 2.99 5.08
N HIS A 56 -7.44 3.88 4.14
CA HIS A 56 -8.30 4.17 2.99
C HIS A 56 -7.70 3.59 1.72
N PHE A 57 -8.32 2.57 1.15
CA PHE A 57 -8.02 2.08 -0.19
C PHE A 57 -8.83 2.90 -1.20
N ILE A 58 -8.15 3.83 -1.84
CA ILE A 58 -8.78 4.81 -2.71
C ILE A 58 -9.04 4.17 -4.07
N ASN A 59 -10.28 4.12 -4.48
CA ASN A 59 -10.64 3.64 -5.81
C ASN A 59 -10.26 4.70 -6.85
N THR A 60 -9.12 4.55 -7.51
CA THR A 60 -8.62 5.44 -8.56
C THR A 60 -9.02 5.00 -9.97
N THR A 61 -9.93 4.04 -10.09
CA THR A 61 -10.30 3.28 -11.29
C THR A 61 -9.19 2.36 -11.76
N THR A 62 -8.10 2.87 -12.29
CA THR A 62 -6.98 2.07 -12.81
C THR A 62 -5.70 2.45 -12.09
N GLY A 63 -5.30 1.67 -11.13
CA GLY A 63 -4.11 1.88 -10.33
C GLY A 63 -4.35 1.70 -8.84
N GLU A 64 -3.29 1.78 -8.09
CA GLU A 64 -3.28 1.60 -6.66
C GLU A 64 -3.04 2.90 -5.91
N CYS A 65 -3.78 3.09 -4.83
CA CYS A 65 -3.58 4.18 -3.91
C CYS A 65 -4.15 3.82 -2.54
N THR A 66 -3.33 3.87 -1.51
CA THR A 66 -3.75 3.68 -0.12
C THR A 66 -3.32 4.89 0.71
N PHE A 67 -4.22 5.44 1.51
CA PHE A 67 -3.93 6.54 2.41
C PHE A 67 -4.22 6.13 3.86
N ILE A 68 -3.28 6.36 4.76
CA ILE A 68 -3.39 5.96 6.16
C ILE A 68 -3.29 7.18 7.06
N ILE A 69 -4.17 7.28 8.04
CA ILE A 69 -4.10 8.24 9.14
C ILE A 69 -3.79 7.46 10.41
N PHE A 70 -2.60 7.66 10.97
CA PHE A 70 -2.15 7.02 12.20
C PHE A 70 -2.89 7.59 13.42
N PRO A 71 -2.83 6.91 14.58
CA PRO A 71 -3.57 7.33 15.78
C PRO A 71 -3.27 8.74 16.28
N ASP A 72 -2.10 9.29 15.98
CA ASP A 72 -1.68 10.64 16.36
C ASP A 72 -1.92 11.70 15.28
N GLY A 73 -2.54 11.31 14.16
CA GLY A 73 -2.77 12.18 13.01
C GLY A 73 -1.61 12.24 11.99
N THR A 74 -0.56 11.45 12.16
CA THR A 74 0.46 11.25 11.13
C THR A 74 -0.17 10.66 9.87
N GLN A 75 0.23 11.14 8.69
CA GLN A 75 -0.39 10.81 7.41
C GLN A 75 0.61 10.11 6.50
N MET A 76 0.19 9.00 5.90
CA MET A 76 0.99 8.22 4.97
C MET A 76 0.20 7.90 3.71
N LEU A 77 0.75 8.24 2.55
CA LEU A 77 0.23 7.86 1.24
C LEU A 77 1.11 6.74 0.66
N ILE A 78 0.49 5.68 0.19
CA ILE A 78 1.18 4.53 -0.42
C ILE A 78 0.69 4.41 -1.84
N ASP A 79 1.60 4.47 -2.78
CA ASP A 79 1.33 4.54 -4.20
C ASP A 79 0.33 5.66 -4.55
N ALA A 80 0.34 6.13 -5.73
CA ALA A 80 -0.58 7.17 -6.14
C ALA A 80 -0.76 7.13 -7.65
N ALA A 81 -1.37 6.06 -8.13
CA ALA A 81 -1.61 5.90 -9.54
C ALA A 81 -3.10 5.79 -9.86
N GLY A 82 -3.40 6.15 -11.04
CA GLY A 82 -4.68 5.96 -11.68
C GLY A 82 -4.54 6.48 -13.08
N THR A 83 -5.07 5.77 -14.04
CA THR A 83 -5.41 6.36 -15.31
C THR A 83 -6.87 6.73 -15.20
N LEU A 84 -7.18 7.96 -15.30
CA LEU A 84 -8.52 8.32 -15.73
C LEU A 84 -8.71 7.55 -17.02
N ALA A 85 -9.73 6.73 -17.04
CA ALA A 85 -10.01 5.98 -18.24
C ALA A 85 -10.39 6.97 -19.33
N GLU A 86 -9.39 7.54 -19.96
CA GLU A 86 -9.57 8.25 -21.23
C GLU A 86 -10.31 7.37 -22.24
N THR A 87 -10.37 6.06 -21.96
CA THR A 87 -10.99 5.05 -22.79
C THR A 87 -12.08 4.25 -22.07
N GLY A 88 -12.43 4.55 -20.82
CA GLY A 88 -13.54 3.90 -20.09
C GLY A 88 -13.30 2.43 -19.73
N VAL A 89 -12.34 1.77 -20.33
CA VAL A 89 -12.07 0.34 -20.11
C VAL A 89 -10.61 0.07 -20.28
N VAL A 90 -9.96 -0.28 -19.21
CA VAL A 90 -8.60 -0.79 -19.27
C VAL A 90 -8.67 -2.30 -19.18
N GLY A 91 -8.15 -2.98 -20.17
CA GLY A 91 -7.99 -4.40 -20.15
C GLY A 91 -8.91 -5.17 -21.09
N SER A 92 -9.56 -6.22 -20.64
CA SER A 92 -10.24 -7.16 -21.47
C SER A 92 -11.65 -6.72 -21.88
N THR A 93 -12.20 -7.38 -22.91
CA THR A 93 -13.58 -7.18 -23.37
C THR A 93 -14.63 -7.59 -22.32
N SER A 94 -14.24 -8.26 -21.23
CA SER A 94 -15.11 -8.64 -20.12
C SER A 94 -15.29 -7.56 -19.07
N ASN A 95 -14.62 -6.42 -19.17
CA ASN A 95 -14.67 -5.30 -18.22
C ASN A 95 -15.97 -4.48 -18.27
N THR A 96 -17.04 -5.02 -18.78
CA THR A 96 -18.31 -4.31 -18.94
C THR A 96 -18.98 -3.89 -17.63
N GLY A 97 -18.52 -4.44 -16.49
CA GLY A 97 -19.03 -4.08 -15.18
C GLY A 97 -18.25 -3.00 -14.43
N ILE A 98 -17.05 -2.64 -14.90
CA ILE A 98 -16.24 -1.61 -14.24
C ILE A 98 -16.85 -0.24 -14.50
N ARG A 99 -17.08 0.49 -13.41
CA ARG A 99 -17.64 1.84 -13.51
C ARG A 99 -16.58 2.81 -14.02
N SER A 100 -16.87 3.46 -15.16
CA SER A 100 -16.16 4.67 -15.51
C SER A 100 -16.60 5.79 -14.57
N ARG A 101 -15.68 6.28 -13.73
CA ARG A 101 -15.98 7.39 -12.80
C ARG A 101 -15.90 8.75 -13.47
N TRP A 102 -15.19 8.82 -14.56
CA TRP A 102 -14.88 10.06 -15.22
C TRP A 102 -15.46 10.08 -16.62
N ASP A 103 -16.22 11.08 -16.89
CA ASP A 103 -16.62 11.44 -18.23
C ASP A 103 -15.63 12.50 -18.74
N PRO A 104 -14.67 12.15 -19.61
CA PRO A 104 -13.66 13.10 -20.08
C PRO A 104 -14.28 14.29 -20.84
N THR A 105 -15.53 14.14 -21.29
CA THR A 105 -16.26 15.25 -21.93
C THR A 105 -16.78 16.27 -20.91
N LYS A 106 -16.99 15.87 -19.66
CA LYS A 106 -17.44 16.74 -18.57
C LYS A 106 -16.28 17.30 -17.76
N ASP A 107 -15.19 16.53 -17.62
CA ASP A 107 -14.07 16.82 -16.74
C ASP A 107 -12.75 16.92 -17.51
N SER A 108 -12.77 17.65 -18.65
CA SER A 108 -11.56 17.89 -19.44
C SER A 108 -10.48 18.54 -18.56
N GLY A 109 -9.35 17.83 -18.37
CA GLY A 109 -8.24 18.25 -17.52
C GLY A 109 -8.23 17.64 -16.12
N PHE A 110 -9.25 16.89 -15.73
CA PHE A 110 -9.21 16.12 -14.47
C PHE A 110 -8.30 14.90 -14.65
N ARG A 111 -7.44 14.64 -13.68
CA ARG A 111 -6.44 13.55 -13.70
C ARG A 111 -6.41 12.82 -12.35
N ALA A 112 -5.84 11.61 -12.35
CA ALA A 112 -5.71 10.80 -11.15
C ALA A 112 -4.99 11.53 -10.00
N GLY A 113 -3.92 12.27 -10.32
CA GLY A 113 -3.17 13.05 -9.31
C GLY A 113 -4.05 14.10 -8.63
N ILE A 114 -4.91 14.80 -9.37
CA ILE A 114 -5.88 15.77 -8.81
C ILE A 114 -6.86 15.03 -7.89
N PHE A 115 -7.44 13.93 -8.35
CA PHE A 115 -8.43 13.17 -7.60
C PHE A 115 -7.86 12.66 -6.26
N ILE A 116 -6.66 12.07 -6.31
CA ILE A 116 -5.97 11.58 -5.13
C ILE A 116 -5.67 12.73 -4.17
N ALA A 117 -5.13 13.84 -4.70
CA ALA A 117 -4.83 15.01 -3.88
C ALA A 117 -6.08 15.61 -3.23
N ASP A 118 -7.21 15.67 -3.93
CA ASP A 118 -8.46 16.19 -3.37
C ASP A 118 -9.03 15.27 -2.29
N TYR A 119 -8.95 13.95 -2.48
CA TYR A 119 -9.32 12.98 -1.45
C TYR A 119 -8.46 13.14 -0.19
N VAL A 120 -7.14 13.20 -0.37
CA VAL A 120 -6.20 13.36 0.74
C VAL A 120 -6.43 14.69 1.47
N LYS A 121 -6.64 15.80 0.75
CA LYS A 121 -6.97 17.11 1.35
C LYS A 121 -8.25 17.06 2.17
N ALA A 122 -9.29 16.36 1.71
CA ALA A 122 -10.52 16.18 2.48
C ALA A 122 -10.27 15.43 3.81
N CYS A 123 -9.37 14.44 3.81
CA CYS A 123 -8.95 13.74 5.02
C CYS A 123 -8.04 14.62 5.92
N MET A 124 -7.18 15.45 5.33
CA MET A 124 -6.34 16.40 6.06
C MET A 124 -7.15 17.39 6.91
N GLU A 125 -8.35 17.74 6.47
CA GLU A 125 -9.26 18.60 7.27
C GLU A 125 -9.61 17.95 8.60
N TRP A 126 -9.67 16.63 8.68
CA TRP A 126 -10.00 15.91 9.92
C TRP A 126 -8.87 15.95 10.94
N THR A 127 -7.63 15.89 10.48
CA THR A 127 -6.45 15.93 11.35
C THR A 127 -5.98 17.35 11.67
N GLY A 128 -6.34 18.32 10.82
CA GLY A 128 -5.78 19.67 10.84
C GLY A 128 -4.33 19.77 10.34
N ASN A 129 -3.70 18.62 9.99
CA ASN A 129 -2.35 18.57 9.42
C ASN A 129 -2.43 18.82 7.92
N LYS A 130 -1.64 19.76 7.41
CA LYS A 130 -1.61 20.16 6.00
C LYS A 130 -0.44 19.57 5.22
N THR A 131 0.20 18.57 5.79
CA THR A 131 1.38 17.92 5.22
C THR A 131 1.19 16.42 5.26
N VAL A 132 1.42 15.73 4.16
CA VAL A 132 1.57 14.28 4.12
C VAL A 132 2.95 13.96 4.68
N ASP A 133 3.00 13.29 5.84
CA ASP A 133 4.25 13.04 6.54
C ASP A 133 5.11 12.04 5.76
N TYR A 134 4.47 11.03 5.15
CA TYR A 134 5.14 9.99 4.38
C TYR A 134 4.44 9.72 3.05
N VAL A 135 5.24 9.57 2.00
CA VAL A 135 4.83 8.92 0.76
C VAL A 135 5.69 7.67 0.59
N LEU A 136 5.10 6.51 0.37
CA LEU A 136 5.78 5.27 0.01
C LEU A 136 5.40 4.90 -1.42
N LEU A 137 6.38 4.81 -2.31
CA LEU A 137 6.20 4.12 -3.59
C LEU A 137 6.71 2.69 -3.44
N THR A 138 5.81 1.72 -3.63
CA THR A 138 6.14 0.31 -3.40
C THR A 138 7.11 -0.23 -4.44
N HIS A 139 6.88 0.09 -5.71
CA HIS A 139 7.72 -0.30 -6.84
C HIS A 139 7.42 0.58 -8.07
N PHE A 140 8.17 0.38 -9.18
CA PHE A 140 8.17 1.32 -10.31
C PHE A 140 7.25 0.90 -11.47
N HIS A 141 6.10 0.27 -11.23
CA HIS A 141 5.09 0.08 -12.26
C HIS A 141 4.18 1.30 -12.42
N ALA A 142 3.60 1.45 -13.62
CA ALA A 142 2.80 2.62 -13.97
C ALA A 142 1.49 2.72 -13.19
N ASP A 143 0.92 1.60 -12.81
CA ASP A 143 -0.28 1.50 -11.98
C ASP A 143 -0.03 1.76 -10.48
N HIS A 144 1.22 2.07 -10.09
CA HIS A 144 1.63 2.51 -8.76
C HIS A 144 2.20 3.92 -8.72
N MET A 145 2.92 4.37 -9.76
CA MET A 145 3.56 5.69 -9.80
C MET A 145 3.04 6.61 -10.91
N GLY A 146 2.33 6.06 -11.90
CA GLY A 146 2.00 6.73 -13.15
C GLY A 146 2.92 6.35 -14.30
N GLY A 147 2.47 6.63 -15.52
CA GLY A 147 3.19 6.31 -16.74
C GLY A 147 4.12 7.43 -17.24
N SER A 148 4.28 7.50 -18.54
CA SER A 148 5.11 8.49 -19.24
C SER A 148 4.40 9.10 -20.44
N ASP A 149 3.09 9.32 -20.33
CA ASP A 149 2.34 9.94 -21.43
C ASP A 149 2.80 11.38 -21.62
N THR A 150 3.54 11.63 -22.69
CA THR A 150 4.07 12.94 -23.02
C THR A 150 3.02 13.90 -23.57
N SER A 151 1.79 13.44 -23.83
CA SER A 151 0.64 14.30 -24.18
C SER A 151 0.09 15.04 -22.96
N LEU A 152 0.38 14.56 -21.75
CA LEU A 152 -0.02 15.21 -20.51
C LEU A 152 0.72 16.53 -20.30
N PRO A 153 0.10 17.50 -19.62
CA PRO A 153 0.73 18.79 -19.36
C PRO A 153 2.04 18.64 -18.57
N ALA A 154 3.03 19.44 -18.94
CA ALA A 154 4.22 19.61 -18.11
C ALA A 154 3.82 20.09 -16.71
N SER A 155 4.62 19.77 -15.70
CA SER A 155 4.43 20.34 -14.37
C SER A 155 4.41 21.87 -14.43
N SER A 156 3.52 22.49 -13.67
CA SER A 156 3.48 23.95 -13.48
C SER A 156 4.27 24.39 -12.25
N VAL A 157 4.75 23.44 -11.45
CA VAL A 157 5.54 23.65 -10.23
C VAL A 157 7.01 23.39 -10.53
N GLY A 158 7.32 22.22 -11.09
CA GLY A 158 8.67 21.77 -11.39
C GLY A 158 9.02 21.79 -12.87
N THR A 159 10.20 21.32 -13.21
CA THR A 159 10.69 21.26 -14.59
C THR A 159 11.15 19.85 -14.98
N GLY A 160 10.93 19.49 -16.24
CA GLY A 160 11.47 18.27 -16.83
C GLY A 160 10.61 17.02 -16.64
N TYR A 161 9.41 17.13 -16.08
CA TYR A 161 8.44 16.05 -15.93
C TYR A 161 7.01 16.49 -16.25
N VAL A 162 6.16 15.50 -16.51
CA VAL A 162 4.74 15.70 -16.82
C VAL A 162 3.86 15.35 -15.64
N LYS A 163 2.68 15.97 -15.58
CA LYS A 163 1.66 15.75 -14.54
C LYS A 163 0.96 14.43 -14.78
N GLN A 164 1.48 13.36 -14.17
CA GLN A 164 0.87 12.06 -14.23
C GLN A 164 0.98 11.37 -12.87
N SER A 165 -0.19 11.10 -12.25
CA SER A 165 -0.28 10.32 -11.00
C SER A 165 0.62 10.85 -9.88
N LEU A 166 1.57 10.07 -9.35
CA LEU A 166 2.42 10.46 -8.23
C LEU A 166 3.22 11.75 -8.47
N PRO A 167 3.86 12.01 -9.63
CA PRO A 167 4.48 13.31 -9.93
C PRO A 167 3.53 14.50 -9.75
N GLU A 168 2.26 14.38 -10.15
CA GLU A 168 1.28 15.44 -9.96
C GLU A 168 0.82 15.57 -8.51
N VAL A 169 0.72 14.46 -7.79
CA VAL A 169 0.41 14.48 -6.35
C VAL A 169 1.49 15.24 -5.57
N LEU A 170 2.76 15.07 -5.92
CA LEU A 170 3.86 15.83 -5.33
C LEU A 170 3.77 17.34 -5.63
N ASP A 171 3.23 17.73 -6.79
CA ASP A 171 2.95 19.13 -7.12
C ASP A 171 1.81 19.74 -6.30
N LEU A 172 0.85 18.91 -5.88
CA LEU A 172 -0.43 19.35 -5.29
C LEU A 172 -0.48 19.25 -3.76
N LEU A 173 0.41 18.47 -3.16
CA LEU A 173 0.47 18.22 -1.72
C LEU A 173 1.86 18.57 -1.17
N ASN A 174 1.88 19.12 0.05
CA ASN A 174 3.12 19.19 0.80
C ASN A 174 3.47 17.79 1.33
N VAL A 175 4.67 17.32 1.06
CA VAL A 175 5.17 16.01 1.50
C VAL A 175 6.47 16.17 2.28
N SER A 176 6.55 15.58 3.48
CA SER A 176 7.76 15.65 4.31
C SER A 176 8.81 14.64 3.89
N LYS A 177 8.42 13.37 3.75
CA LYS A 177 9.35 12.27 3.44
C LYS A 177 8.76 11.35 2.36
N LEU A 178 9.59 11.00 1.39
CA LEU A 178 9.27 9.98 0.39
C LEU A 178 10.22 8.80 0.56
N LEU A 179 9.65 7.61 0.52
CA LEU A 179 10.36 6.34 0.56
C LEU A 179 10.11 5.60 -0.75
N ASP A 180 11.15 5.06 -1.35
CA ASP A 180 11.04 4.11 -2.47
C ASP A 180 12.15 3.06 -2.42
N ARG A 181 12.10 2.10 -3.32
CA ARG A 181 13.08 1.01 -3.36
C ARG A 181 14.41 1.36 -4.02
N GLY A 182 14.55 2.53 -4.68
CA GLY A 182 15.66 2.83 -5.59
C GLY A 182 16.48 4.08 -5.27
N TRP A 183 16.00 4.97 -4.42
CA TRP A 183 16.70 6.21 -4.07
C TRP A 183 18.13 5.95 -3.55
N PRO A 184 19.13 6.77 -3.91
CA PRO A 184 19.08 7.90 -4.86
C PRO A 184 19.44 7.54 -6.29
N ASP A 185 19.94 6.33 -6.55
CA ASP A 185 20.65 5.97 -7.79
C ASP A 185 19.76 5.29 -8.82
N TYR A 186 18.73 4.55 -8.38
CA TYR A 186 17.80 3.79 -9.25
C TYR A 186 18.51 2.82 -10.20
N ASN A 187 19.52 2.12 -9.68
CA ASN A 187 20.42 1.27 -10.45
C ASN A 187 20.34 -0.24 -10.07
N TYR A 188 19.32 -0.64 -9.31
CA TYR A 188 19.11 -2.03 -8.93
C TYR A 188 17.88 -2.62 -9.64
N PRO A 189 17.97 -3.81 -10.24
CA PRO A 189 19.18 -4.66 -10.44
C PRO A 189 20.08 -4.16 -11.59
N PHE A 190 19.65 -3.15 -12.32
CA PHE A 190 20.38 -2.46 -13.39
C PHE A 190 19.94 -0.99 -13.45
N ASP A 191 20.51 -0.19 -14.36
CA ASP A 191 20.07 1.19 -14.58
C ASP A 191 18.61 1.24 -15.05
N MET A 192 17.71 1.48 -14.10
CA MET A 192 16.26 1.44 -14.32
C MET A 192 15.80 2.55 -15.27
N GLN A 193 16.43 3.72 -15.22
CA GLN A 193 16.05 4.87 -16.04
C GLN A 193 16.44 4.70 -17.51
N ALA A 194 17.41 3.83 -17.80
CA ALA A 194 17.89 3.59 -19.15
C ALA A 194 17.39 2.28 -19.76
N LYS A 195 17.24 1.23 -18.93
CA LYS A 195 17.08 -0.14 -19.42
C LYS A 195 15.76 -0.82 -19.06
N ALA A 196 15.01 -0.34 -18.07
CA ALA A 196 13.72 -0.92 -17.72
C ALA A 196 12.72 -0.84 -18.89
N ALA A 197 11.77 -1.76 -18.94
CA ALA A 197 10.71 -1.76 -19.94
C ALA A 197 9.90 -0.46 -19.95
N ASN A 198 9.68 0.12 -18.76
CA ASN A 198 9.00 1.38 -18.51
C ASN A 198 9.96 2.53 -18.13
N ALA A 199 11.18 2.52 -18.65
CA ALA A 199 12.23 3.50 -18.31
C ALA A 199 11.75 4.97 -18.42
N GLY A 200 10.88 5.28 -19.39
CA GLY A 200 10.29 6.61 -19.53
C GLY A 200 9.46 7.06 -18.32
N ALA A 201 8.62 6.17 -17.79
CA ALA A 201 7.81 6.42 -16.61
C ALA A 201 8.69 6.59 -15.36
N ILE A 202 9.67 5.71 -15.19
CA ILE A 202 10.64 5.81 -14.08
C ILE A 202 11.41 7.12 -14.16
N LYS A 203 11.86 7.53 -15.35
CA LYS A 203 12.55 8.80 -15.55
C LYS A 203 11.66 10.00 -15.19
N ASN A 204 10.38 9.98 -15.58
CA ASN A 204 9.42 11.03 -15.23
C ASN A 204 9.29 11.15 -13.71
N TYR A 205 9.06 10.04 -13.01
CA TYR A 205 8.97 9.97 -11.56
C TYR A 205 10.26 10.46 -10.88
N VAL A 206 11.41 9.91 -11.24
CA VAL A 206 12.72 10.27 -10.65
C VAL A 206 13.03 11.75 -10.85
N THR A 207 12.68 12.32 -12.01
CA THR A 207 12.86 13.74 -12.28
C THR A 207 12.01 14.58 -11.34
N ALA A 208 10.73 14.21 -11.13
CA ALA A 208 9.86 14.90 -10.19
C ALA A 208 10.40 14.81 -8.75
N VAL A 209 10.75 13.62 -8.27
CA VAL A 209 11.28 13.42 -6.91
C VAL A 209 12.55 14.25 -6.69
N LYS A 210 13.52 14.17 -7.60
CA LYS A 210 14.78 14.94 -7.50
C LYS A 210 14.53 16.45 -7.51
N TRP A 211 13.57 16.91 -8.32
CA TRP A 211 13.19 18.32 -8.33
C TRP A 211 12.60 18.76 -6.99
N HIS A 212 11.64 17.97 -6.43
CA HIS A 212 11.02 18.30 -5.14
C HIS A 212 12.03 18.24 -3.99
N VAL A 213 12.93 17.27 -3.97
CA VAL A 213 14.02 17.20 -2.97
C VAL A 213 14.89 18.47 -3.02
N ALA A 214 15.19 18.95 -4.22
CA ALA A 214 16.03 20.14 -4.39
C ALA A 214 15.32 21.47 -4.06
N ASN A 215 13.97 21.54 -4.17
CA ASN A 215 13.26 22.81 -4.19
C ASN A 215 12.18 22.98 -3.11
N THR A 216 11.62 21.88 -2.53
CA THR A 216 10.48 21.97 -1.61
C THR A 216 10.80 21.54 -0.18
N GLY A 217 12.01 21.02 0.06
CA GLY A 217 12.39 20.45 1.35
C GLY A 217 11.93 19.00 1.56
N LEU A 218 11.35 18.35 0.54
CA LEU A 218 11.08 16.94 0.55
C LEU A 218 12.36 16.14 0.86
N LYS A 219 12.28 15.20 1.79
CA LYS A 219 13.34 14.23 2.06
C LYS A 219 13.02 12.94 1.34
N ALA A 220 13.98 12.37 0.61
CA ALA A 220 13.81 11.07 0.00
C ALA A 220 14.80 10.07 0.60
N GLU A 221 14.34 8.85 0.86
CA GLU A 221 15.13 7.77 1.43
C GLU A 221 14.82 6.45 0.70
N LYS A 222 15.83 5.57 0.61
CA LYS A 222 15.60 4.19 0.18
C LYS A 222 14.89 3.44 1.30
N PHE A 223 13.83 2.71 0.96
CA PHE A 223 13.15 1.81 1.90
C PHE A 223 14.12 0.72 2.37
N GLN A 224 14.10 0.39 3.66
CA GLN A 224 15.03 -0.54 4.31
C GLN A 224 14.26 -1.69 4.95
N ALA A 225 14.45 -2.91 4.47
CA ALA A 225 13.91 -4.10 5.13
C ALA A 225 14.49 -4.22 6.55
N GLY A 226 13.67 -4.70 7.49
CA GLY A 226 14.05 -4.86 8.89
C GLY A 226 13.93 -3.59 9.74
N SER A 227 13.74 -2.40 9.15
CA SER A 227 13.60 -1.16 9.92
C SER A 227 12.21 -1.02 10.54
N ASP A 228 12.17 -0.62 11.81
CA ASP A 228 10.97 -0.21 12.54
C ASP A 228 10.97 1.30 12.88
N SER A 229 11.98 2.00 12.42
CA SER A 229 12.20 3.41 12.74
C SER A 229 12.12 4.34 11.53
N GLN A 230 12.00 3.80 10.32
CA GLN A 230 11.95 4.60 9.09
C GLN A 230 10.58 5.27 8.89
N ILE A 231 9.51 4.61 9.34
CA ILE A 231 8.13 5.13 9.33
C ILE A 231 7.62 5.09 10.78
N GLN A 232 7.41 6.28 11.35
CA GLN A 232 6.99 6.43 12.75
C GLN A 232 5.91 7.51 12.84
N MET A 233 5.15 7.50 13.92
CA MET A 233 4.32 8.66 14.28
C MET A 233 5.19 9.88 14.55
N VAL A 234 4.78 11.05 14.04
CA VAL A 234 5.62 12.28 14.11
C VAL A 234 5.00 13.40 14.94
N HIS A 235 3.77 13.24 15.43
CA HIS A 235 3.08 14.27 16.19
C HIS A 235 3.04 13.97 17.68
N LYS A 236 2.53 12.79 18.08
CA LYS A 236 2.34 12.38 19.47
C LYS A 236 2.74 10.92 19.72
N ALA A 237 3.88 10.49 19.18
CA ALA A 237 4.33 9.10 19.27
C ALA A 237 4.36 8.53 20.69
N SER A 238 4.70 9.39 21.69
CA SER A 238 4.73 8.98 23.10
C SER A 238 3.40 8.53 23.68
N ASP A 239 2.28 8.95 23.08
CA ASP A 239 0.93 8.64 23.57
C ASP A 239 0.42 7.28 23.04
N TYR A 240 1.16 6.69 22.08
CA TYR A 240 0.77 5.47 21.38
C TYR A 240 1.92 4.47 21.29
N THR A 241 2.43 4.04 22.44
CA THR A 241 3.58 3.11 22.54
C THR A 241 3.28 1.72 21.98
N ASN A 242 2.02 1.41 21.71
CA ASN A 242 1.56 0.16 21.10
C ASN A 242 1.34 0.25 19.58
N PHE A 243 1.90 1.28 18.93
CA PHE A 243 1.88 1.44 17.47
C PHE A 243 3.28 1.26 16.89
N CYS A 244 3.38 0.53 15.78
CA CYS A 244 4.64 0.31 15.08
C CYS A 244 4.40 0.06 13.58
N VAL A 245 5.32 0.51 12.75
CA VAL A 245 5.44 0.07 11.36
C VAL A 245 6.77 -0.63 11.18
N GLN A 246 6.71 -1.95 10.94
CA GLN A 246 7.86 -2.81 10.68
C GLN A 246 8.02 -3.02 9.17
N ASN A 247 9.10 -2.56 8.60
CA ASN A 247 9.45 -2.83 7.20
C ASN A 247 9.84 -4.31 7.06
N ILE A 248 9.18 -5.04 6.16
CA ILE A 248 9.36 -6.49 5.99
C ILE A 248 10.33 -6.82 4.86
N ALA A 249 10.10 -6.26 3.68
CA ALA A 249 10.85 -6.66 2.49
C ALA A 249 11.10 -5.53 1.52
N VAL A 250 12.21 -5.59 0.78
CA VAL A 250 12.50 -4.77 -0.42
C VAL A 250 13.69 -5.36 -1.18
N ASN A 251 13.64 -5.36 -2.53
CA ASN A 251 14.76 -5.75 -3.39
C ASN A 251 15.38 -7.13 -3.04
N GLY A 252 14.57 -8.08 -2.55
CA GLY A 252 15.03 -9.39 -2.12
C GLY A 252 15.66 -9.44 -0.72
N GLU A 253 15.68 -8.33 -0.01
CA GLU A 253 16.01 -8.33 1.42
C GLU A 253 14.73 -8.55 2.21
N ILE A 254 14.72 -9.54 3.11
CA ILE A 254 13.58 -9.91 3.96
C ILE A 254 13.99 -9.75 5.42
N TRP A 255 13.17 -9.07 6.23
CA TRP A 255 13.31 -9.05 7.68
C TRP A 255 13.36 -10.48 8.23
N ASP A 256 14.23 -10.73 9.18
CA ASP A 256 14.42 -12.08 9.75
C ASP A 256 13.38 -12.46 10.82
N GLY A 257 12.39 -11.59 11.06
CA GLY A 257 11.35 -11.78 12.07
C GLY A 257 11.84 -11.55 13.51
N LYS A 258 13.07 -11.03 13.68
CA LYS A 258 13.70 -10.79 14.98
C LYS A 258 14.40 -9.43 15.00
N GLY A 259 14.33 -8.76 16.14
CA GLY A 259 14.96 -7.45 16.27
C GLY A 259 14.35 -6.40 15.33
N THR A 260 15.00 -5.26 15.20
CA THR A 260 14.43 -4.07 14.57
C THR A 260 15.16 -3.60 13.32
N THR A 261 16.25 -4.24 12.91
CA THR A 261 17.09 -3.75 11.80
C THR A 261 17.75 -4.86 10.98
N THR A 262 17.45 -6.11 11.23
CA THR A 262 18.10 -7.24 10.54
C THR A 262 17.25 -7.73 9.39
N ALA A 263 17.87 -7.85 8.22
CA ALA A 263 17.26 -8.44 7.04
C ALA A 263 18.23 -9.42 6.37
N THR A 264 17.67 -10.47 5.77
CA THR A 264 18.43 -11.48 5.04
C THR A 264 18.19 -11.30 3.54
N ALA A 265 19.28 -11.22 2.76
CA ALA A 265 19.21 -11.21 1.31
C ALA A 265 18.80 -12.61 0.78
N THR A 266 17.73 -12.64 0.00
CA THR A 266 17.24 -13.87 -0.65
C THR A 266 17.59 -13.93 -2.12
N PHE A 267 17.84 -12.78 -2.76
CA PHE A 267 18.24 -12.73 -4.16
C PHE A 267 19.72 -13.07 -4.34
N PRO A 268 20.09 -13.62 -5.50
CA PRO A 268 21.50 -13.79 -5.87
C PRO A 268 22.24 -12.44 -5.84
N ALA A 269 23.55 -12.48 -5.64
CA ALA A 269 24.37 -11.28 -5.73
C ALA A 269 24.29 -10.70 -7.17
N LEU A 270 24.33 -9.37 -7.31
CA LEU A 270 24.21 -8.69 -8.61
C LEU A 270 25.16 -9.24 -9.69
N LYS A 271 26.38 -9.65 -9.31
CA LYS A 271 27.36 -10.27 -10.22
C LYS A 271 26.88 -11.60 -10.82
N ASP A 272 25.94 -12.28 -10.14
CA ASP A 272 25.40 -13.58 -10.54
C ASP A 272 24.05 -13.43 -11.27
N ILE A 273 23.53 -12.20 -11.35
CA ILE A 273 22.31 -11.87 -12.08
C ILE A 273 22.67 -11.59 -13.55
N VAL A 274 22.23 -12.46 -14.44
CA VAL A 274 22.46 -12.30 -15.89
C VAL A 274 21.26 -11.58 -16.50
N VAL A 275 21.50 -10.39 -17.02
CA VAL A 275 20.50 -9.57 -17.71
C VAL A 275 20.81 -9.58 -19.20
N ALA A 276 20.19 -10.51 -19.92
CA ALA A 276 20.38 -10.62 -21.38
C ALA A 276 19.71 -9.47 -22.14
N ASN A 277 18.44 -9.19 -21.78
CA ASN A 277 17.67 -8.07 -22.31
C ASN A 277 16.67 -7.55 -21.24
N PRO A 278 16.97 -6.43 -20.57
CA PRO A 278 16.13 -5.89 -19.52
C PRO A 278 14.69 -5.57 -19.94
N LYS A 279 14.45 -5.32 -21.23
CA LYS A 279 13.12 -5.02 -21.77
C LYS A 279 12.27 -6.26 -22.07
N SER A 280 12.86 -7.44 -22.01
CA SER A 280 12.21 -8.73 -22.29
C SER A 280 12.48 -9.75 -21.17
N ILE A 281 12.69 -9.28 -19.96
CA ILE A 281 12.85 -10.15 -18.78
C ILE A 281 11.56 -10.95 -18.61
N GLY A 282 11.70 -12.27 -18.62
CA GLY A 282 10.62 -13.22 -18.41
C GLY A 282 10.80 -13.98 -17.11
N ASN A 283 9.80 -14.84 -16.82
CA ASN A 283 9.74 -15.58 -15.56
C ASN A 283 10.88 -16.59 -15.37
N ASP A 284 11.49 -17.04 -16.47
CA ASP A 284 12.62 -17.96 -16.45
C ASP A 284 13.98 -17.25 -16.51
N ASP A 285 13.97 -15.91 -16.59
CA ASP A 285 15.18 -15.10 -16.51
C ASP A 285 15.71 -15.07 -15.07
N CYS A 286 17.02 -15.11 -14.91
CA CYS A 286 17.65 -15.04 -13.59
C CYS A 286 17.72 -13.62 -13.00
N CYS A 287 17.15 -12.62 -13.68
CA CYS A 287 17.00 -11.27 -13.17
C CYS A 287 15.67 -11.11 -12.40
N PRO A 288 15.65 -10.45 -11.25
CA PRO A 288 14.40 -10.10 -10.59
C PRO A 288 13.60 -9.12 -11.44
N GLU A 289 12.30 -9.36 -11.56
CA GLU A 289 11.33 -8.42 -12.12
C GLU A 289 10.98 -7.34 -11.10
N GLU A 290 10.31 -6.29 -11.57
CA GLU A 290 9.93 -5.15 -10.74
C GLU A 290 9.10 -5.57 -9.52
N ASN A 291 8.11 -6.42 -9.70
CA ASN A 291 7.26 -6.93 -8.63
C ASN A 291 8.01 -7.75 -7.58
N HIS A 292 9.09 -8.45 -7.95
CA HIS A 292 9.93 -9.14 -6.96
C HIS A 292 10.72 -8.15 -6.09
N CYS A 293 10.88 -6.91 -6.54
CA CYS A 293 11.63 -5.87 -5.83
C CYS A 293 10.75 -4.97 -4.95
N THR A 294 9.44 -5.19 -4.93
CA THR A 294 8.46 -4.38 -4.20
C THR A 294 8.78 -4.28 -2.71
N THR A 295 8.27 -3.22 -2.07
CA THR A 295 8.35 -3.06 -0.61
C THR A 295 7.21 -3.78 0.07
N ALA A 296 7.47 -4.33 1.25
CA ALA A 296 6.45 -4.87 2.14
C ALA A 296 6.63 -4.35 3.56
N PHE A 297 5.53 -4.10 4.27
CA PHE A 297 5.55 -3.71 5.66
C PHE A 297 4.36 -4.28 6.43
N LYS A 298 4.51 -4.34 7.77
CA LYS A 298 3.46 -4.62 8.73
C LYS A 298 3.21 -3.36 9.57
N LEU A 299 1.96 -2.95 9.71
CA LEU A 299 1.55 -1.93 10.65
C LEU A 299 0.81 -2.61 11.80
N SER A 300 1.26 -2.37 13.03
CA SER A 300 0.64 -2.88 14.26
C SER A 300 0.10 -1.74 15.09
N TYR A 301 -1.13 -1.87 15.60
CA TYR A 301 -1.72 -0.97 16.58
C TYR A 301 -2.48 -1.77 17.64
N GLY A 302 -1.91 -1.88 18.83
CA GLY A 302 -2.41 -2.80 19.85
C GLY A 302 -2.48 -4.23 19.33
N ASN A 303 -3.67 -4.80 19.27
CA ASN A 303 -3.89 -6.15 18.71
C ASN A 303 -4.13 -6.16 17.19
N PHE A 304 -4.42 -5.01 16.62
CA PHE A 304 -4.69 -4.90 15.18
C PHE A 304 -3.39 -4.95 14.37
N ASP A 305 -3.36 -5.79 13.35
CA ASP A 305 -2.24 -5.91 12.40
C ASP A 305 -2.73 -5.77 10.96
N PHE A 306 -2.01 -4.97 10.18
CA PHE A 306 -2.22 -4.75 8.74
C PHE A 306 -0.96 -5.08 7.95
N TYR A 307 -1.11 -5.80 6.84
CA TYR A 307 -0.02 -6.13 5.91
C TYR A 307 -0.25 -5.51 4.54
N HIS A 308 0.79 -4.92 4.00
CA HIS A 308 0.84 -4.37 2.65
C HIS A 308 2.18 -4.72 1.99
N ALA A 309 2.14 -5.28 0.79
CA ALA A 309 3.34 -5.70 0.06
C ALA A 309 3.32 -5.30 -1.42
N GLY A 310 2.63 -4.20 -1.76
CA GLY A 310 2.53 -3.77 -3.16
C GLY A 310 2.12 -4.93 -4.07
N ASP A 311 2.96 -5.21 -5.06
CA ASP A 311 2.74 -6.28 -6.02
C ASP A 311 3.67 -7.48 -5.82
N ALA A 312 3.93 -7.82 -4.54
CA ALA A 312 4.69 -9.03 -4.25
C ALA A 312 4.16 -10.21 -5.03
N GLN A 313 5.06 -11.00 -5.58
CA GLN A 313 4.67 -12.15 -6.39
C GLN A 313 5.71 -13.26 -6.36
N TYR A 314 5.28 -14.45 -6.70
CA TYR A 314 6.08 -15.51 -7.26
C TYR A 314 5.40 -15.99 -8.53
N ASP A 315 6.03 -15.79 -9.66
CA ASP A 315 5.50 -16.36 -10.90
C ASP A 315 5.59 -17.88 -10.88
N GLY A 316 4.44 -18.52 -10.95
CA GLY A 316 4.34 -19.99 -10.98
C GLY A 316 5.03 -20.67 -12.16
N CYS A 317 5.51 -19.92 -13.15
CA CYS A 317 6.30 -20.39 -14.27
C CYS A 317 7.80 -20.32 -14.01
N SER A 318 8.25 -19.58 -12.97
CA SER A 318 9.67 -19.42 -12.67
C SER A 318 10.31 -20.75 -12.26
N THR A 319 11.58 -20.93 -12.69
CA THR A 319 12.45 -22.00 -12.20
C THR A 319 13.23 -21.62 -10.95
N PHE A 320 13.23 -20.34 -10.58
CA PHE A 320 14.00 -19.77 -9.48
C PHE A 320 13.16 -19.57 -8.23
N VAL A 321 13.31 -20.43 -7.23
CA VAL A 321 12.57 -20.36 -5.94
C VAL A 321 12.79 -19.03 -5.22
N TRP A 322 13.97 -18.43 -5.35
CA TRP A 322 14.29 -17.14 -4.72
C TRP A 322 13.43 -15.97 -5.21
N LYS A 323 12.72 -16.12 -6.34
CA LYS A 323 11.74 -15.13 -6.81
C LYS A 323 10.44 -15.12 -5.99
N ASP A 324 10.20 -16.12 -5.12
CA ASP A 324 9.07 -16.08 -4.20
C ASP A 324 9.33 -15.04 -3.09
N MET A 325 8.75 -13.87 -3.25
CA MET A 325 8.80 -12.80 -2.25
C MET A 325 7.62 -12.86 -1.28
N GLU A 326 6.52 -13.49 -1.68
CA GLU A 326 5.31 -13.55 -0.86
C GLU A 326 5.49 -14.45 0.37
N THR A 327 5.96 -15.69 0.16
CA THR A 327 6.05 -16.68 1.24
C THR A 327 7.01 -16.27 2.35
N PRO A 328 8.28 -15.87 2.07
CA PRO A 328 9.20 -15.48 3.15
C PRO A 328 8.79 -14.18 3.84
N ALA A 329 8.22 -13.21 3.10
CA ALA A 329 7.71 -11.98 3.71
C ALA A 329 6.52 -12.27 4.66
N ALA A 330 5.62 -13.16 4.24
CA ALA A 330 4.48 -13.59 5.06
C ALA A 330 4.92 -14.37 6.31
N GLN A 331 5.95 -15.21 6.20
CA GLN A 331 6.54 -15.92 7.34
C GLN A 331 7.12 -14.96 8.38
N ALA A 332 7.84 -13.93 7.92
CA ALA A 332 8.39 -12.90 8.79
C ALA A 332 7.29 -12.04 9.45
N CYS A 333 6.24 -11.71 8.69
CA CYS A 333 5.12 -10.90 9.16
C CYS A 333 4.25 -11.60 10.21
N GLY A 334 3.92 -12.88 9.98
CA GLY A 334 2.93 -13.60 10.78
C GLY A 334 1.48 -13.20 10.49
N ALA A 335 0.55 -13.70 11.31
CA ALA A 335 -0.89 -13.47 11.11
C ALA A 335 -1.28 -12.00 11.26
N VAL A 336 -2.27 -11.57 10.43
CA VAL A 336 -2.77 -10.19 10.42
C VAL A 336 -4.30 -10.13 10.40
N ASP A 337 -4.88 -9.00 10.77
CA ASP A 337 -6.32 -8.78 10.69
C ASP A 337 -6.73 -8.39 9.26
N VAL A 338 -5.98 -7.51 8.64
CA VAL A 338 -6.26 -6.99 7.30
C VAL A 338 -5.03 -7.13 6.42
N MET A 339 -5.25 -7.58 5.20
CA MET A 339 -4.22 -7.67 4.16
C MET A 339 -4.70 -6.94 2.90
N LYS A 340 -3.84 -6.11 2.30
CA LYS A 340 -3.98 -5.70 0.91
C LYS A 340 -3.57 -6.88 0.01
N ALA A 341 -4.37 -7.19 -0.98
CA ALA A 341 -4.06 -8.26 -1.95
C ALA A 341 -2.74 -7.98 -2.67
N ASP A 342 -1.81 -8.91 -2.62
CA ASP A 342 -0.58 -8.81 -3.39
C ASP A 342 -0.90 -8.82 -4.88
N HIS A 343 -0.32 -7.88 -5.64
CA HIS A 343 -0.47 -7.78 -7.08
C HIS A 343 -1.93 -7.91 -7.53
N HIS A 344 -2.85 -7.18 -6.87
CA HIS A 344 -4.29 -7.13 -7.17
C HIS A 344 -5.01 -8.49 -7.24
N GLY A 345 -4.36 -9.56 -6.76
CA GLY A 345 -4.89 -10.92 -6.84
C GLY A 345 -4.79 -11.54 -8.23
N VAL A 346 -3.83 -11.14 -9.09
CA VAL A 346 -3.60 -11.77 -10.40
C VAL A 346 -3.22 -13.26 -10.28
N THR A 347 -3.13 -13.95 -11.39
CA THR A 347 -2.90 -15.40 -11.41
C THR A 347 -1.61 -15.78 -10.69
N ASN A 348 -1.69 -16.78 -9.82
CA ASN A 348 -0.58 -17.34 -9.04
C ASN A 348 0.12 -16.30 -8.15
N THR A 349 -0.65 -15.44 -7.52
CA THR A 349 -0.22 -14.56 -6.43
C THR A 349 -1.02 -14.85 -5.18
N ASN A 350 -0.71 -14.16 -4.07
CA ASN A 350 -1.35 -14.37 -2.76
C ASN A 350 -1.25 -15.82 -2.29
N GLY A 351 -0.12 -16.45 -2.47
CA GLY A 351 0.34 -17.75 -1.98
C GLY A 351 -0.68 -18.65 -1.26
N TYR A 352 -1.72 -19.11 -1.97
CA TYR A 352 -2.79 -19.94 -1.39
C TYR A 352 -2.47 -21.44 -1.36
N GLY A 353 -1.19 -21.81 -1.44
CA GLY A 353 -0.75 -23.20 -1.50
C GLY A 353 -0.65 -23.75 -2.92
N TYR A 354 -0.60 -22.89 -3.94
CA TYR A 354 -0.40 -23.35 -5.31
C TYR A 354 1.03 -23.87 -5.53
N LYS A 355 1.13 -24.87 -6.42
CA LYS A 355 2.40 -25.47 -6.77
C LYS A 355 2.89 -24.91 -8.11
N ALA A 356 4.07 -24.32 -8.08
CA ALA A 356 4.76 -23.85 -9.28
C ALA A 356 5.27 -25.00 -10.15
N LYS A 357 5.65 -24.73 -11.40
CA LYS A 357 6.14 -25.74 -12.35
C LYS A 357 7.41 -26.47 -11.85
N ASN A 358 8.28 -25.79 -11.11
CA ASN A 358 9.47 -26.37 -10.51
C ASN A 358 9.20 -27.18 -9.23
N GLY A 359 7.93 -27.25 -8.79
CA GLY A 359 7.51 -27.98 -7.60
C GLY A 359 7.50 -27.15 -6.31
N HIS A 360 7.95 -25.89 -6.33
CA HIS A 360 7.84 -24.97 -5.21
C HIS A 360 6.37 -24.69 -4.85
N ILE A 361 6.10 -24.55 -3.56
CA ILE A 361 4.74 -24.28 -3.05
C ILE A 361 4.74 -22.90 -2.39
N CYS A 362 3.85 -22.03 -2.87
CA CYS A 362 3.67 -20.68 -2.37
C CYS A 362 2.54 -20.66 -1.33
N GLU A 363 2.85 -20.27 -0.10
CA GLU A 363 1.98 -20.43 1.07
C GLU A 363 1.77 -19.15 1.88
N ALA A 364 1.92 -17.95 1.27
CA ALA A 364 1.83 -16.67 1.98
C ALA A 364 0.54 -16.54 2.82
N MET A 365 -0.62 -16.88 2.23
CA MET A 365 -1.91 -16.78 2.91
C MET A 365 -2.05 -17.70 4.13
N LYS A 366 -1.29 -18.79 4.19
CA LYS A 366 -1.24 -19.67 5.36
C LYS A 366 -0.62 -18.98 6.57
N TYR A 367 0.41 -18.16 6.35
CA TYR A 367 1.11 -17.44 7.43
C TYR A 367 0.40 -16.15 7.80
N LEU A 368 -0.05 -15.38 6.80
CA LEU A 368 -0.78 -14.12 7.02
C LEU A 368 -2.19 -14.37 7.57
N ASN A 369 -2.88 -15.42 7.13
CA ASN A 369 -4.20 -15.83 7.59
C ASN A 369 -5.12 -14.63 7.91
N PRO A 370 -5.33 -13.67 6.97
CA PRO A 370 -6.08 -12.45 7.24
C PRO A 370 -7.56 -12.73 7.51
N ARG A 371 -8.20 -11.85 8.30
CA ARG A 371 -9.66 -11.83 8.44
C ARG A 371 -10.35 -11.08 7.31
N CYS A 372 -9.68 -10.02 6.82
CA CYS A 372 -10.17 -9.24 5.70
C CYS A 372 -9.10 -9.15 4.62
N TRP A 373 -9.48 -9.43 3.39
CA TRP A 373 -8.66 -9.30 2.19
C TRP A 373 -9.19 -8.16 1.33
N ILE A 374 -8.37 -7.13 1.11
CA ILE A 374 -8.76 -5.94 0.36
C ILE A 374 -8.10 -5.99 -1.01
N VAL A 375 -8.89 -5.90 -2.08
CA VAL A 375 -8.42 -5.98 -3.46
C VAL A 375 -8.66 -4.65 -4.16
N ASN A 376 -7.58 -3.98 -4.56
CA ASN A 376 -7.64 -2.88 -5.52
C ASN A 376 -7.84 -3.47 -6.90
N SER A 377 -8.95 -3.17 -7.55
CA SER A 377 -9.37 -3.84 -8.77
C SER A 377 -9.89 -2.86 -9.82
N TRP A 378 -9.61 -3.13 -11.09
CA TRP A 378 -10.13 -2.39 -12.24
C TRP A 378 -10.35 -3.25 -13.50
N THR A 379 -10.15 -4.56 -13.40
CA THR A 379 -10.28 -5.50 -14.53
C THR A 379 -10.74 -6.86 -14.04
N ASP A 380 -11.21 -7.71 -14.94
CA ASP A 380 -11.59 -9.11 -14.71
C ASP A 380 -10.42 -10.00 -14.22
N GLY A 381 -9.20 -9.48 -14.30
CA GLY A 381 -8.01 -10.10 -13.75
C GLY A 381 -7.69 -9.75 -12.30
N HIS A 382 -8.54 -8.96 -11.64
CA HIS A 382 -8.30 -8.41 -10.29
C HIS A 382 -9.52 -8.61 -9.38
N PRO A 383 -9.53 -9.68 -8.58
CA PRO A 383 -8.65 -10.85 -8.59
C PRO A 383 -8.97 -11.80 -9.76
N ARG A 384 -8.00 -12.60 -10.20
CA ARG A 384 -8.27 -13.72 -11.11
C ARG A 384 -9.06 -14.81 -10.42
N GLU A 385 -9.96 -15.44 -11.16
CA GLU A 385 -10.81 -16.52 -10.64
C GLU A 385 -9.99 -17.61 -9.93
N LYS A 386 -8.88 -18.05 -10.52
CA LYS A 386 -8.02 -19.09 -9.93
C LYS A 386 -7.46 -18.66 -8.56
N THR A 387 -6.97 -17.43 -8.45
CA THR A 387 -6.45 -16.89 -7.19
C THR A 387 -7.58 -16.71 -6.18
N PHE A 388 -8.69 -16.12 -6.60
CA PHE A 388 -9.87 -15.94 -5.75
C PHE A 388 -10.37 -17.26 -5.17
N ASN A 389 -10.57 -18.28 -6.03
CA ASN A 389 -11.03 -19.59 -5.60
C ASN A 389 -10.00 -20.30 -4.70
N GLY A 390 -8.70 -20.14 -4.99
CA GLY A 390 -7.64 -20.70 -4.18
C GLY A 390 -7.60 -20.08 -2.78
N VAL A 391 -7.64 -18.76 -2.69
CA VAL A 391 -7.64 -18.01 -1.43
C VAL A 391 -8.90 -18.29 -0.61
N THR A 392 -10.09 -18.24 -1.23
CA THR A 392 -11.36 -18.51 -0.55
C THR A 392 -11.51 -19.97 -0.14
N GLY A 393 -10.93 -20.90 -0.89
CA GLY A 393 -10.87 -22.31 -0.52
C GLY A 393 -9.96 -22.58 0.67
N LEU A 394 -8.85 -21.87 0.78
CA LEU A 394 -7.91 -21.95 1.91
C LEU A 394 -8.50 -21.28 3.17
N LEU A 395 -9.14 -20.13 3.01
CA LEU A 395 -9.66 -19.29 4.10
C LEU A 395 -11.18 -19.04 3.95
N PRO A 396 -12.03 -20.04 4.17
CA PRO A 396 -13.47 -19.93 3.90
C PRO A 396 -14.22 -18.96 4.84
N GLY A 397 -13.58 -18.53 5.92
CA GLY A 397 -14.13 -17.54 6.87
C GLY A 397 -13.61 -16.13 6.68
N MET A 398 -12.79 -15.88 5.66
CA MET A 398 -12.23 -14.56 5.37
C MET A 398 -13.24 -13.69 4.63
N ASP A 399 -13.41 -12.45 5.06
CA ASP A 399 -14.23 -11.46 4.37
C ASP A 399 -13.42 -10.70 3.31
N ILE A 400 -14.03 -10.45 2.16
CA ILE A 400 -13.37 -9.84 1.00
C ILE A 400 -14.02 -8.50 0.67
N PHE A 401 -13.19 -7.51 0.35
CA PHE A 401 -13.62 -6.20 -0.11
C PHE A 401 -12.88 -5.84 -1.40
N ILE A 402 -13.59 -5.37 -2.42
CA ILE A 402 -13.05 -5.13 -3.75
C ILE A 402 -13.42 -3.72 -4.19
N THR A 403 -12.45 -2.90 -4.60
CA THR A 403 -12.74 -1.51 -4.99
C THR A 403 -13.64 -1.40 -6.22
N ASN A 404 -13.49 -2.30 -7.19
CA ASN A 404 -14.39 -2.43 -8.34
C ASN A 404 -14.61 -3.90 -8.67
N THR A 405 -15.84 -4.28 -9.01
CA THR A 405 -16.15 -5.61 -9.50
C THR A 405 -16.65 -5.55 -10.94
N CYS A 406 -16.24 -6.51 -11.76
CA CYS A 406 -16.82 -6.76 -13.07
C CYS A 406 -17.83 -7.94 -13.00
N SER A 407 -18.60 -8.13 -14.07
CA SER A 407 -19.60 -9.21 -14.15
C SER A 407 -19.00 -10.59 -13.90
N ASP A 408 -17.79 -10.84 -14.39
CA ASP A 408 -17.12 -12.12 -14.26
C ASP A 408 -16.73 -12.41 -12.82
N THR A 409 -16.21 -11.41 -12.11
CA THR A 409 -15.87 -11.53 -10.67
C THR A 409 -17.11 -11.91 -9.85
N GLN A 410 -18.28 -11.35 -10.18
CA GLN A 410 -19.53 -11.66 -9.49
C GLN A 410 -20.01 -13.10 -9.72
N ALA A 411 -19.52 -13.75 -10.78
CA ALA A 411 -19.84 -15.14 -11.10
C ALA A 411 -18.90 -16.16 -10.44
N TYR A 412 -17.85 -15.74 -9.74
CA TYR A 412 -16.88 -16.64 -9.11
C TYR A 412 -17.53 -17.48 -8.01
N ALA A 413 -17.07 -18.73 -7.90
CA ALA A 413 -17.40 -19.57 -6.76
C ALA A 413 -16.98 -18.85 -5.45
N ASN A 414 -17.77 -18.95 -4.41
CA ASN A 414 -17.56 -18.30 -3.11
C ASN A 414 -17.62 -16.74 -3.14
N TYR A 415 -18.21 -16.14 -4.16
CA TYR A 415 -18.45 -14.68 -4.18
C TYR A 415 -19.24 -14.16 -2.97
N ASN A 416 -19.95 -15.02 -2.26
CA ASN A 416 -20.64 -14.72 -1.00
C ASN A 416 -19.69 -14.27 0.14
N GLN A 417 -18.37 -14.51 0.01
CA GLN A 417 -17.36 -13.97 0.90
C GLN A 417 -17.05 -12.49 0.62
N VAL A 418 -17.47 -11.93 -0.53
CA VAL A 418 -17.36 -10.50 -0.82
C VAL A 418 -18.40 -9.73 0.00
N LYS A 419 -17.93 -9.07 1.03
CA LYS A 419 -18.78 -8.29 1.97
C LYS A 419 -19.01 -6.87 1.52
N GLY A 420 -18.16 -6.35 0.62
CA GLY A 420 -18.33 -5.01 0.08
C GLY A 420 -17.53 -4.78 -1.19
N SER A 421 -18.11 -3.97 -2.10
CA SER A 421 -17.46 -3.63 -3.37
C SER A 421 -17.96 -2.30 -3.94
N ASP A 422 -17.27 -1.84 -4.98
CA ASP A 422 -17.66 -0.70 -5.82
C ASP A 422 -17.68 0.63 -5.07
N GLY A 423 -16.56 0.97 -4.48
CA GLY A 423 -16.32 2.23 -3.77
C GLY A 423 -14.91 2.32 -3.21
N HIS A 424 -14.62 3.39 -2.48
CA HIS A 424 -13.46 3.40 -1.60
C HIS A 424 -13.70 2.40 -0.48
N ILE A 425 -12.66 1.68 -0.07
CA ILE A 425 -12.73 0.80 1.09
C ILE A 425 -11.98 1.48 2.24
N VAL A 426 -12.62 1.62 3.40
CA VAL A 426 -12.01 2.24 4.56
C VAL A 426 -12.04 1.27 5.73
N VAL A 427 -10.88 0.95 6.27
CA VAL A 427 -10.73 0.20 7.53
C VAL A 427 -10.53 1.22 8.64
N ARG A 428 -11.45 1.29 9.58
CA ARG A 428 -11.34 2.15 10.77
C ARG A 428 -11.17 1.32 12.02
N VAL A 429 -10.06 1.52 12.69
CA VAL A 429 -9.65 0.79 13.89
C VAL A 429 -9.89 1.65 15.11
N ALA A 430 -10.48 1.07 16.13
CA ALA A 430 -10.75 1.73 17.39
C ALA A 430 -9.47 2.12 18.13
N LYS A 431 -9.55 3.13 18.98
CA LYS A 431 -8.47 3.52 19.89
C LYS A 431 -7.94 2.29 20.63
N GLY A 432 -6.62 2.13 20.62
CA GLY A 432 -5.94 0.98 21.23
C GLY A 432 -5.96 -0.30 20.40
N GLY A 433 -6.50 -0.29 19.18
CA GLY A 433 -6.39 -1.42 18.25
C GLY A 433 -7.21 -2.65 18.60
N THR A 434 -8.31 -2.51 19.35
CA THR A 434 -9.07 -3.65 19.91
C THR A 434 -10.12 -4.22 18.96
N LYS A 435 -10.68 -3.38 18.10
CA LYS A 435 -11.70 -3.74 17.11
C LYS A 435 -11.66 -2.79 15.93
N TYR A 436 -12.27 -3.21 14.81
CA TYR A 436 -12.35 -2.38 13.62
C TYR A 436 -13.63 -2.63 12.82
N PHE A 437 -13.96 -1.68 11.96
CA PHE A 437 -15.00 -1.77 10.93
C PHE A 437 -14.38 -1.60 9.56
N VAL A 438 -15.01 -2.20 8.55
CA VAL A 438 -14.67 -2.00 7.14
C VAL A 438 -15.86 -1.40 6.43
N TYR A 439 -15.65 -0.25 5.82
CA TYR A 439 -16.67 0.52 5.11
C TYR A 439 -16.44 0.44 3.60
N VAL A 440 -17.52 0.41 2.84
CA VAL A 440 -17.53 0.81 1.44
C VAL A 440 -18.13 2.21 1.36
N VAL A 441 -17.37 3.14 0.79
CA VAL A 441 -17.72 4.55 0.74
C VAL A 441 -17.90 4.98 -0.71
N SER A 442 -18.88 5.86 -0.98
CA SER A 442 -19.10 6.43 -2.31
C SER A 442 -17.82 7.05 -2.85
N ASP A 443 -17.53 6.77 -4.10
CA ASP A 443 -16.35 7.19 -4.81
C ASP A 443 -16.64 8.12 -6.01
N SER A 444 -17.93 8.40 -6.28
CA SER A 444 -18.35 9.02 -7.53
C SER A 444 -18.73 10.50 -7.42
N ASP A 445 -18.94 11.02 -6.21
CA ASP A 445 -19.55 12.34 -6.02
C ASP A 445 -18.91 13.18 -4.91
N GLY A 446 -17.81 12.72 -4.32
CA GLY A 446 -17.15 13.41 -3.20
C GLY A 446 -17.99 13.50 -1.91
N SER A 447 -19.14 12.84 -1.87
CA SER A 447 -20.01 12.81 -0.68
C SER A 447 -19.43 11.95 0.44
N TYR A 448 -18.61 10.96 0.05
CA TYR A 448 -18.08 9.93 0.95
C TYR A 448 -19.18 9.25 1.78
N THR A 449 -20.33 9.01 1.16
CA THR A 449 -21.47 8.35 1.79
C THR A 449 -21.16 6.88 2.03
N VAL A 450 -21.42 6.37 3.22
CA VAL A 450 -21.29 4.96 3.56
C VAL A 450 -22.32 4.14 2.78
N LYS A 451 -21.85 3.30 1.87
CA LYS A 451 -22.67 2.40 1.06
C LYS A 451 -22.89 1.06 1.77
N LYS A 452 -21.89 0.63 2.53
CA LYS A 452 -21.90 -0.63 3.28
C LYS A 452 -20.94 -0.55 4.46
N VAL A 453 -21.23 -1.31 5.50
CA VAL A 453 -20.36 -1.49 6.66
C VAL A 453 -20.33 -2.96 7.07
N ALA A 454 -19.18 -3.45 7.45
CA ALA A 454 -18.97 -4.79 8.00
C ALA A 454 -18.18 -4.68 9.32
N GLY A 455 -18.43 -5.61 10.23
CA GLY A 455 -17.87 -5.60 11.58
C GLY A 455 -18.95 -5.37 12.65
N PRO A 456 -18.59 -5.14 13.93
CA PRO A 456 -17.21 -5.02 14.39
C PRO A 456 -16.43 -6.33 14.29
N TYR A 457 -15.20 -6.23 13.81
CA TYR A 457 -14.23 -7.31 13.92
C TYR A 457 -13.38 -7.08 15.18
N VAL A 458 -13.21 -8.11 15.99
CA VAL A 458 -12.30 -8.05 17.15
C VAL A 458 -10.89 -8.31 16.64
N SER A 459 -9.95 -7.43 16.94
CA SER A 459 -8.53 -7.62 16.57
C SER A 459 -7.91 -8.82 17.32
N ARG A 460 -6.94 -9.50 16.71
CA ARG A 460 -6.36 -10.77 17.20
C ARG A 460 -5.34 -10.60 18.31
#